data_4acd1ae5caf6f117dc9d1ef797bce26b
#
_entry.id   4acd1ae5caf6f117dc9d1ef797bce26b
#
_cell.length_a   1.000
_cell.length_b   1.000
_cell.length_c   1.000
_cell.angle_alpha   90.00
_cell.angle_beta   90.00
_cell.angle_gamma   90.00
#
_symmetry.space_group_name_H-M   'P 1'
#
loop_
_entity.id
_entity.type
_entity.pdbx_description
1 polymer ?
#
loop_
_entity_poly.entity_id
_entity_poly.type
_entity_poly.pdbx_seq_one_letter_code
_entity_poly.pdbx_strand_id
1 'polypeptide(L)'
;MLKLGDYNTLRIKKRTDYGLYLYGGDEGNILLPNRYVTPDMHIGDNLEVFIYLDQDERTIATTEHPIAKVGEFAYLECAWTNEYGAFLKWGLMKDLFCPFREQKKRMEIGKTYYVYIMEDEKTHRLMATAKVERYQKNDGRQRVLDFAEVLLRYLYEHDGRCELGDKSPAEAIYERFQISKKDYKKAIGDLYRRRLITISEEGILLKS
;
A
#
# COMPACT_ATOMS: atom_id res chain seq x y z
N MET A 1 21.20 1.73 11.50
CA MET A 1 20.73 0.47 10.88
C MET A 1 19.69 0.83 9.84
N LEU A 2 19.84 0.34 8.63
CA LEU A 2 18.91 0.55 7.52
C LEU A 2 17.56 -0.12 7.85
N LYS A 3 16.45 0.59 7.60
CA LYS A 3 15.10 0.06 7.83
C LYS A 3 14.51 -0.39 6.50
N LEU A 4 14.44 -1.70 6.29
CA LEU A 4 13.77 -2.28 5.14
C LEU A 4 12.24 -2.08 5.26
N GLY A 5 11.59 -1.70 4.17
CA GLY A 5 10.15 -1.43 4.16
C GLY A 5 9.74 -0.16 4.89
N ASP A 6 10.66 0.79 5.09
CA ASP A 6 10.44 2.09 5.73
C ASP A 6 11.27 3.20 5.06
N TYR A 7 11.00 4.44 5.42
CA TYR A 7 11.78 5.60 4.99
C TYR A 7 13.09 5.70 5.74
N ASN A 8 14.15 6.06 5.01
CA ASN A 8 15.48 6.27 5.51
C ASN A 8 16.05 7.56 4.92
N THR A 9 16.73 8.37 5.73
CA THR A 9 17.49 9.52 5.24
C THR A 9 18.92 9.08 4.98
N LEU A 10 19.31 9.00 3.71
CA LEU A 10 20.62 8.51 3.29
C LEU A 10 21.40 9.58 2.51
N ARG A 11 22.73 9.59 2.70
CA ARG A 11 23.61 10.52 1.99
C ARG A 11 23.95 9.99 0.60
N ILE A 12 23.87 10.86 -0.41
CA ILE A 12 24.32 10.57 -1.78
C ILE A 12 25.84 10.48 -1.81
N LYS A 13 26.36 9.32 -2.20
CA LYS A 13 27.81 9.01 -2.20
C LYS A 13 28.44 9.18 -3.56
N LYS A 14 27.80 8.72 -4.62
CA LYS A 14 28.32 8.79 -5.99
C LYS A 14 27.19 8.67 -7.01
N ARG A 15 27.45 9.18 -8.23
CA ARG A 15 26.60 9.02 -9.42
C ARG A 15 27.24 8.00 -10.36
N THR A 16 26.42 7.20 -11.01
CA THR A 16 26.81 6.22 -12.03
C THR A 16 25.78 6.21 -13.17
N ASP A 17 26.04 5.43 -14.22
CA ASP A 17 25.10 5.25 -15.34
C ASP A 17 23.78 4.59 -14.92
N TYR A 18 23.74 3.88 -13.80
CA TYR A 18 22.54 3.21 -13.28
C TYR A 18 21.71 4.09 -12.34
N GLY A 19 22.29 5.14 -11.79
CA GLY A 19 21.65 6.03 -10.81
C GLY A 19 22.60 6.56 -9.76
N LEU A 20 22.01 6.98 -8.63
CA LEU A 20 22.78 7.42 -7.46
C LEU A 20 22.98 6.26 -6.50
N TYR A 21 24.18 6.18 -5.93
CA TYR A 21 24.44 5.29 -4.81
C TYR A 21 24.40 6.07 -3.49
N LEU A 22 23.57 5.60 -2.59
CA LEU A 22 23.35 6.17 -1.26
C LEU A 22 24.14 5.36 -0.22
N TYR A 23 24.58 6.02 0.85
CA TYR A 23 25.33 5.37 1.92
C TYR A 23 24.39 4.62 2.87
N GLY A 24 24.35 3.31 2.81
CA GLY A 24 23.50 2.43 3.63
C GLY A 24 24.17 1.90 4.90
N GLY A 25 25.32 2.51 5.34
CA GLY A 25 26.05 2.03 6.51
C GLY A 25 26.63 0.63 6.28
N ASP A 26 26.35 -0.29 7.19
CA ASP A 26 26.81 -1.69 7.14
C ASP A 26 26.27 -2.47 5.95
N GLU A 27 25.09 -2.07 5.41
CA GLU A 27 24.49 -2.64 4.21
C GLU A 27 25.20 -2.18 2.90
N GLY A 28 26.20 -1.33 3.01
CA GLY A 28 26.99 -0.87 1.88
C GLY A 28 26.32 0.26 1.08
N ASN A 29 26.42 0.18 -0.24
CA ASN A 29 25.85 1.22 -1.11
C ASN A 29 24.49 0.79 -1.66
N ILE A 30 23.47 1.59 -1.44
CA ILE A 30 22.09 1.35 -1.91
C ILE A 30 21.87 2.13 -3.21
N LEU A 31 21.40 1.47 -4.25
CA LEU A 31 21.09 2.10 -5.53
C LEU A 31 19.75 2.82 -5.48
N LEU A 32 19.74 4.10 -5.86
CA LEU A 32 18.56 4.83 -6.29
C LEU A 32 18.59 4.88 -7.84
N PRO A 33 17.73 4.16 -8.55
CA PRO A 33 17.73 4.09 -10.00
C PRO A 33 17.54 5.45 -10.69
N ASN A 34 18.09 5.60 -11.89
CA ASN A 34 18.04 6.86 -12.66
C ASN A 34 16.66 7.44 -12.85
N ARG A 35 15.61 6.58 -12.92
CA ARG A 35 14.21 7.03 -13.05
C ARG A 35 13.72 7.90 -11.89
N TYR A 36 14.36 7.80 -10.73
CA TYR A 36 14.03 8.54 -9.51
C TYR A 36 14.99 9.69 -9.25
N VAL A 37 16.00 9.86 -10.09
CA VAL A 37 17.03 10.90 -9.93
C VAL A 37 16.58 12.17 -10.63
N THR A 38 16.56 13.27 -9.87
CA THR A 38 16.27 14.61 -10.38
C THR A 38 17.55 15.46 -10.51
N PRO A 39 17.55 16.54 -11.32
CA PRO A 39 18.75 17.38 -11.54
C PRO A 39 19.28 18.08 -10.30
N ASP A 40 18.44 18.29 -9.30
CA ASP A 40 18.74 18.96 -8.02
C ASP A 40 19.40 18.03 -6.99
N MET A 41 19.51 16.75 -7.27
CA MET A 41 20.17 15.76 -6.39
C MET A 41 21.68 15.77 -6.61
N HIS A 42 22.46 16.21 -5.60
CA HIS A 42 23.92 16.33 -5.69
C HIS A 42 24.63 15.38 -4.72
N ILE A 43 25.85 14.99 -5.08
CA ILE A 43 26.72 14.18 -4.19
C ILE A 43 26.96 14.94 -2.90
N GLY A 44 26.71 14.27 -1.78
CA GLY A 44 26.83 14.83 -0.43
C GLY A 44 25.50 15.22 0.20
N ASP A 45 24.42 15.37 -0.59
CA ASP A 45 23.09 15.68 -0.08
C ASP A 45 22.51 14.51 0.71
N ASN A 46 21.65 14.82 1.67
CA ASN A 46 20.81 13.84 2.35
C ASN A 46 19.46 13.74 1.63
N LEU A 47 19.07 12.52 1.31
CA LEU A 47 17.81 12.23 0.60
C LEU A 47 16.95 11.28 1.43
N GLU A 48 15.68 11.62 1.63
CA GLU A 48 14.70 10.70 2.18
C GLU A 48 14.22 9.76 1.08
N VAL A 49 14.39 8.46 1.30
CA VAL A 49 14.05 7.40 0.35
C VAL A 49 13.37 6.25 1.06
N PHE A 50 12.45 5.57 0.36
CA PHE A 50 11.90 4.32 0.82
C PHE A 50 12.80 3.16 0.38
N ILE A 51 13.08 2.23 1.28
CA ILE A 51 13.97 1.09 1.04
C ILE A 51 13.15 -0.20 0.91
N TYR A 52 13.33 -0.90 -0.19
CA TYR A 52 12.65 -2.18 -0.45
C TYR A 52 13.55 -3.14 -1.25
N LEU A 53 13.06 -4.34 -1.56
CA LEU A 53 13.79 -5.32 -2.37
C LEU A 53 13.29 -5.29 -3.81
N ASP A 54 14.22 -5.22 -4.78
CA ASP A 54 13.89 -5.31 -6.21
C ASP A 54 13.49 -6.76 -6.61
N GLN A 55 13.30 -7.00 -7.90
CA GLN A 55 12.91 -8.32 -8.41
C GLN A 55 13.95 -9.40 -8.16
N ASP A 56 15.23 -9.02 -8.08
CA ASP A 56 16.37 -9.91 -7.79
C ASP A 56 16.67 -9.97 -6.29
N GLU A 57 15.76 -9.41 -5.45
CA GLU A 57 15.87 -9.36 -3.98
C GLU A 57 17.06 -8.55 -3.45
N ARG A 58 17.54 -7.61 -4.25
CA ARG A 58 18.58 -6.66 -3.84
C ARG A 58 17.92 -5.45 -3.17
N THR A 59 18.55 -4.97 -2.09
CA THR A 59 18.13 -3.73 -1.43
C THR A 59 18.27 -2.55 -2.37
N ILE A 60 17.17 -1.83 -2.59
CA ILE A 60 17.07 -0.70 -3.52
C ILE A 60 16.29 0.46 -2.89
N ALA A 61 16.59 1.67 -3.33
CA ALA A 61 15.90 2.89 -2.88
C ALA A 61 14.92 3.40 -3.95
N THR A 62 13.87 4.05 -3.50
CA THR A 62 12.94 4.80 -4.35
C THR A 62 12.52 6.10 -3.68
N THR A 63 12.16 7.10 -4.48
CA THR A 63 11.46 8.31 -4.03
C THR A 63 9.95 8.18 -4.14
N GLU A 64 9.43 7.05 -4.66
CA GLU A 64 8.01 6.75 -4.64
C GLU A 64 7.52 6.50 -3.21
N HIS A 65 6.25 6.79 -3.00
CA HIS A 65 5.60 6.62 -1.70
C HIS A 65 4.65 5.41 -1.77
N PRO A 66 4.99 4.30 -1.09
CA PRO A 66 4.06 3.18 -1.00
C PRO A 66 2.81 3.58 -0.23
N ILE A 67 1.73 2.85 -0.46
CA ILE A 67 0.43 3.06 0.21
C ILE A 67 0.55 2.87 1.73
N ALA A 68 1.43 1.97 2.15
CA ALA A 68 1.77 1.72 3.54
C ALA A 68 3.15 1.06 3.64
N LYS A 69 3.77 1.13 4.80
CA LYS A 69 5.09 0.57 5.10
C LYS A 69 5.00 -0.62 6.05
N VAL A 70 6.13 -1.26 6.32
CA VAL A 70 6.21 -2.36 7.30
C VAL A 70 5.68 -1.90 8.66
N GLY A 71 4.82 -2.73 9.26
CA GLY A 71 4.17 -2.41 10.53
C GLY A 71 2.81 -1.73 10.36
N GLU A 72 2.37 -1.43 9.14
CA GLU A 72 1.12 -0.74 8.88
C GLU A 72 0.09 -1.63 8.19
N PHE A 73 -1.17 -1.22 8.28
CA PHE A 73 -2.29 -1.85 7.61
C PHE A 73 -2.68 -1.04 6.38
N ALA A 74 -3.10 -1.75 5.32
CA ALA A 74 -3.62 -1.11 4.13
C ALA A 74 -4.68 -1.96 3.44
N TYR A 75 -5.52 -1.31 2.62
CA TYR A 75 -6.34 -1.98 1.62
C TYR A 75 -5.60 -1.96 0.29
N LEU A 76 -5.23 -3.15 -0.21
CA LEU A 76 -4.46 -3.31 -1.43
C LEU A 76 -5.22 -4.15 -2.44
N GLU A 77 -5.24 -3.70 -3.70
CA GLU A 77 -5.83 -4.44 -4.82
C GLU A 77 -4.91 -5.58 -5.26
N CYS A 78 -5.48 -6.75 -5.49
CA CYS A 78 -4.77 -7.87 -6.09
C CYS A 78 -4.56 -7.61 -7.60
N ALA A 79 -3.31 -7.39 -8.00
CA ALA A 79 -2.93 -7.13 -9.39
C ALA A 79 -2.90 -8.41 -10.23
N TRP A 80 -2.30 -9.46 -9.69
CA TRP A 80 -2.16 -10.76 -10.34
C TRP A 80 -1.87 -11.86 -9.31
N THR A 81 -1.94 -13.12 -9.77
CA THR A 81 -1.71 -14.31 -8.93
C THR A 81 -0.85 -15.33 -9.66
N ASN A 82 -0.15 -16.16 -8.90
CA ASN A 82 0.56 -17.33 -9.41
C ASN A 82 0.36 -18.56 -8.50
N GLU A 83 1.12 -19.62 -8.72
CA GLU A 83 1.08 -20.87 -7.95
C GLU A 83 1.51 -20.73 -6.48
N TYR A 84 2.10 -19.60 -6.07
CA TYR A 84 2.60 -19.37 -4.71
C TYR A 84 1.74 -18.39 -3.91
N GLY A 85 1.01 -17.50 -4.58
CA GLY A 85 0.21 -16.49 -3.90
C GLY A 85 -0.33 -15.40 -4.81
N ALA A 86 -0.66 -14.28 -4.18
CA ALA A 86 -1.16 -13.08 -4.81
C ALA A 86 -0.12 -11.95 -4.72
N PHE A 87 -0.18 -11.03 -5.67
CA PHE A 87 0.65 -9.84 -5.74
C PHE A 87 -0.25 -8.62 -5.69
N LEU A 88 0.02 -7.74 -4.76
CA LEU A 88 -0.83 -6.62 -4.39
C LEU A 88 -0.20 -5.30 -4.79
N LYS A 89 -0.97 -4.43 -5.45
CA LYS A 89 -0.56 -3.07 -5.77
C LYS A 89 -0.40 -2.27 -4.47
N TRP A 90 0.80 -1.81 -4.16
CA TRP A 90 1.08 -1.04 -2.96
C TRP A 90 1.78 0.30 -3.23
N GLY A 91 1.80 0.72 -4.51
CA GLY A 91 2.33 2.01 -4.91
C GLY A 91 3.80 2.01 -5.34
N LEU A 92 4.45 0.85 -5.37
CA LEU A 92 5.81 0.69 -5.90
C LEU A 92 5.80 -0.17 -7.16
N MET A 93 6.89 -0.13 -7.92
CA MET A 93 7.04 -0.90 -9.16
C MET A 93 6.91 -2.42 -8.94
N LYS A 94 7.45 -2.94 -7.84
CA LYS A 94 7.31 -4.36 -7.46
C LYS A 94 6.09 -4.51 -6.58
N ASP A 95 5.09 -5.27 -7.04
CA ASP A 95 3.91 -5.59 -6.25
C ASP A 95 4.28 -6.36 -4.97
N LEU A 96 3.53 -6.14 -3.91
CA LEU A 96 3.75 -6.78 -2.61
C LEU A 96 3.19 -8.19 -2.60
N PHE A 97 4.02 -9.17 -2.29
CA PHE A 97 3.65 -10.58 -2.28
C PHE A 97 2.81 -10.94 -1.05
N CYS A 98 1.71 -11.67 -1.26
CA CYS A 98 0.90 -12.30 -0.21
C CYS A 98 0.80 -13.81 -0.47
N PRO A 99 1.64 -14.63 0.18
CA PRO A 99 1.65 -16.07 -0.04
C PRO A 99 0.32 -16.71 0.42
N PHE A 100 -0.03 -17.85 -0.17
CA PHE A 100 -1.29 -18.54 0.16
C PHE A 100 -1.45 -18.83 1.65
N ARG A 101 -0.35 -19.16 2.35
CA ARG A 101 -0.35 -19.39 3.80
C ARG A 101 -0.76 -18.16 4.62
N GLU A 102 -0.64 -16.95 4.04
CA GLU A 102 -0.99 -15.67 4.69
C GLU A 102 -2.34 -15.13 4.22
N GLN A 103 -3.03 -15.81 3.32
CA GLN A 103 -4.38 -15.48 2.89
C GLN A 103 -5.43 -16.17 3.78
N LYS A 104 -6.55 -15.51 4.05
CA LYS A 104 -7.74 -16.12 4.69
C LYS A 104 -8.57 -16.92 3.69
N LYS A 105 -8.70 -16.37 2.48
CA LYS A 105 -9.31 -16.97 1.29
C LYS A 105 -8.41 -16.67 0.11
N ARG A 106 -8.49 -17.48 -0.94
CA ARG A 106 -7.75 -17.20 -2.18
C ARG A 106 -8.11 -15.81 -2.67
N MET A 107 -7.09 -15.00 -2.91
CA MET A 107 -7.25 -13.66 -3.45
C MET A 107 -7.54 -13.73 -4.95
N GLU A 108 -8.42 -12.85 -5.40
CA GLU A 108 -8.87 -12.76 -6.78
C GLU A 108 -8.41 -11.43 -7.38
N ILE A 109 -7.98 -11.46 -8.64
CA ILE A 109 -7.50 -10.28 -9.38
C ILE A 109 -8.59 -9.20 -9.42
N GLY A 110 -8.19 -7.95 -9.21
CA GLY A 110 -9.08 -6.78 -9.19
C GLY A 110 -9.88 -6.60 -7.89
N LYS A 111 -9.79 -7.53 -6.93
CA LYS A 111 -10.41 -7.36 -5.61
C LYS A 111 -9.44 -6.74 -4.62
N THR A 112 -9.96 -5.97 -3.69
CA THR A 112 -9.20 -5.26 -2.66
C THR A 112 -9.26 -6.00 -1.33
N TYR A 113 -8.11 -6.12 -0.66
CA TYR A 113 -7.98 -6.88 0.58
C TYR A 113 -7.33 -6.02 1.67
N TYR A 114 -7.85 -6.13 2.89
CA TYR A 114 -7.23 -5.52 4.07
C TYR A 114 -6.08 -6.40 4.54
N VAL A 115 -4.88 -5.87 4.52
CA VAL A 115 -3.65 -6.58 4.83
C VAL A 115 -2.77 -5.81 5.80
N TYR A 116 -1.88 -6.51 6.47
CA TYR A 116 -0.78 -5.97 7.25
C TYR A 116 0.52 -6.20 6.48
N ILE A 117 1.40 -5.21 6.44
CA ILE A 117 2.68 -5.28 5.74
C ILE A 117 3.74 -5.69 6.75
N MET A 118 4.47 -6.75 6.43
CA MET A 118 5.46 -7.33 7.32
C MET A 118 6.74 -7.75 6.58
N GLU A 119 7.81 -7.90 7.33
CA GLU A 119 9.00 -8.59 6.90
C GLU A 119 8.92 -10.06 7.36
N ASP A 120 9.21 -11.00 6.47
CA ASP A 120 9.30 -12.43 6.84
C ASP A 120 10.57 -12.66 7.64
N GLU A 121 10.43 -13.17 8.86
CA GLU A 121 11.55 -13.37 9.80
C GLU A 121 12.65 -14.30 9.29
N LYS A 122 12.32 -15.21 8.35
CA LYS A 122 13.28 -16.21 7.83
C LYS A 122 13.96 -15.76 6.56
N THR A 123 13.22 -15.07 5.68
CA THR A 123 13.72 -14.72 4.35
C THR A 123 14.06 -13.25 4.22
N HIS A 124 13.70 -12.44 5.22
CA HIS A 124 13.83 -10.98 5.21
C HIS A 124 13.12 -10.29 4.04
N ARG A 125 12.15 -10.97 3.42
CA ARG A 125 11.35 -10.44 2.32
C ARG A 125 10.16 -9.66 2.84
N LEU A 126 9.85 -8.56 2.17
CA LEU A 126 8.61 -7.82 2.41
C LEU A 126 7.42 -8.60 1.87
N MET A 127 6.40 -8.75 2.69
CA MET A 127 5.17 -9.45 2.33
C MET A 127 3.94 -8.87 3.01
N ALA A 128 2.77 -9.25 2.49
CA ALA A 128 1.48 -8.94 3.08
C ALA A 128 0.88 -10.17 3.77
N THR A 129 0.12 -9.95 4.83
CA THR A 129 -0.76 -10.96 5.42
C THR A 129 -2.18 -10.45 5.55
N ALA A 130 -3.15 -11.25 5.12
CA ALA A 130 -4.57 -11.00 5.37
C ALA A 130 -5.03 -11.49 6.76
N LYS A 131 -4.16 -12.20 7.50
CA LYS A 131 -4.41 -12.67 8.87
C LYS A 131 -4.11 -11.58 9.89
N VAL A 132 -4.72 -10.43 9.67
CA VAL A 132 -4.46 -9.16 10.38
C VAL A 132 -4.72 -9.22 11.88
N GLU A 133 -5.51 -10.17 12.35
CA GLU A 133 -5.86 -10.31 13.77
C GLU A 133 -4.64 -10.51 14.67
N ARG A 134 -3.55 -11.05 14.12
CA ARG A 134 -2.29 -11.26 14.85
C ARG A 134 -1.60 -9.95 15.24
N TYR A 135 -1.90 -8.87 14.50
CA TYR A 135 -1.23 -7.57 14.59
C TYR A 135 -2.16 -6.46 15.08
N GLN A 136 -3.48 -6.67 15.02
CA GLN A 136 -4.45 -5.70 15.49
C GLN A 136 -4.46 -5.65 17.05
N LYS A 137 -3.96 -4.57 17.60
CA LYS A 137 -4.37 -4.14 18.95
C LYS A 137 -5.71 -3.42 18.79
N ASN A 138 -6.82 -4.16 18.89
CA ASN A 138 -8.22 -3.71 19.08
C ASN A 138 -8.58 -2.29 18.57
N ASP A 139 -8.36 -1.93 17.31
CA ASP A 139 -8.82 -0.65 16.82
C ASP A 139 -9.65 -0.73 15.53
N GLY A 140 -10.94 -1.09 15.71
CA GLY A 140 -11.93 -1.03 14.64
C GLY A 140 -12.16 0.38 14.09
N ARG A 141 -11.73 1.44 14.81
CA ARG A 141 -11.79 2.82 14.35
C ARG A 141 -10.73 3.09 13.27
N GLN A 142 -9.49 2.64 13.50
CA GLN A 142 -8.41 2.81 12.53
C GLN A 142 -8.76 2.12 11.20
N ARG A 143 -9.26 0.88 11.26
CA ARG A 143 -9.71 0.15 10.05
C ARG A 143 -10.76 0.91 9.23
N VAL A 144 -11.68 1.61 9.88
CA VAL A 144 -12.70 2.43 9.20
C VAL A 144 -12.07 3.66 8.54
N LEU A 145 -11.12 4.31 9.21
CA LEU A 145 -10.41 5.47 8.67
C LEU A 145 -9.53 5.06 7.48
N ASP A 146 -8.78 3.98 7.59
CA ASP A 146 -7.96 3.44 6.51
C ASP A 146 -8.83 3.12 5.29
N PHE A 147 -10.00 2.52 5.49
CA PHE A 147 -10.93 2.25 4.41
C PHE A 147 -11.54 3.51 3.79
N ALA A 148 -11.81 4.55 4.58
CA ALA A 148 -12.29 5.82 4.04
C ALA A 148 -11.30 6.43 3.03
N GLU A 149 -10.01 6.37 3.30
CA GLU A 149 -8.97 6.83 2.36
C GLU A 149 -8.88 5.93 1.11
N VAL A 150 -9.03 4.61 1.27
CA VAL A 150 -9.11 3.68 0.12
C VAL A 150 -10.31 4.00 -0.76
N LEU A 151 -11.47 4.26 -0.16
CA LEU A 151 -12.69 4.61 -0.90
C LEU A 151 -12.55 5.94 -1.65
N LEU A 152 -11.88 6.93 -1.05
CA LEU A 152 -11.56 8.18 -1.75
C LEU A 152 -10.69 7.94 -2.97
N ARG A 153 -9.63 7.15 -2.84
CA ARG A 153 -8.76 6.80 -3.97
C ARG A 153 -9.54 6.07 -5.05
N TYR A 154 -10.35 5.08 -4.66
CA TYR A 154 -11.24 4.39 -5.59
C TYR A 154 -12.11 5.37 -6.39
N LEU A 155 -12.69 6.37 -5.73
CA LEU A 155 -13.49 7.39 -6.40
C LEU A 155 -12.66 8.22 -7.40
N TYR A 156 -11.45 8.63 -7.04
CA TYR A 156 -10.56 9.36 -7.97
C TYR A 156 -10.19 8.54 -9.21
N GLU A 157 -10.03 7.23 -9.06
CA GLU A 157 -9.68 6.30 -10.15
C GLU A 157 -10.89 5.91 -11.01
N HIS A 158 -12.14 6.19 -10.54
CA HIS A 158 -13.39 5.77 -11.18
C HIS A 158 -14.33 6.97 -11.42
N ASP A 159 -13.81 8.03 -12.03
CA ASP A 159 -14.55 9.22 -12.44
C ASP A 159 -15.41 9.87 -11.32
N GLY A 160 -14.95 9.74 -10.09
CA GLY A 160 -15.62 10.26 -8.91
C GLY A 160 -16.85 9.48 -8.46
N ARG A 161 -17.09 8.27 -8.99
CA ARG A 161 -18.32 7.49 -8.74
C ARG A 161 -18.03 6.12 -8.13
N CYS A 162 -18.94 5.72 -7.22
CA CYS A 162 -19.07 4.33 -6.79
C CYS A 162 -20.57 4.01 -6.66
N GLU A 163 -21.01 2.97 -7.34
CA GLU A 163 -22.42 2.54 -7.37
C GLU A 163 -22.92 1.95 -6.04
N LEU A 164 -21.98 1.68 -5.11
CA LEU A 164 -22.31 1.18 -3.79
C LEU A 164 -22.55 2.32 -2.82
N GLY A 165 -23.76 2.41 -2.29
CA GLY A 165 -24.18 3.39 -1.28
C GLY A 165 -24.50 2.74 0.07
N ASP A 166 -25.13 3.48 0.95
CA ASP A 166 -25.53 3.03 2.29
C ASP A 166 -26.64 1.96 2.27
N LYS A 167 -27.46 1.94 1.21
CA LYS A 167 -28.54 0.98 1.00
C LYS A 167 -28.10 -0.29 0.27
N SER A 168 -26.90 -0.32 -0.32
CA SER A 168 -26.38 -1.47 -1.09
C SER A 168 -26.35 -2.77 -0.29
N PRO A 169 -26.56 -3.95 -0.92
CA PRO A 169 -26.48 -5.25 -0.25
C PRO A 169 -25.12 -5.49 0.40
N ALA A 170 -25.11 -6.18 1.54
CA ALA A 170 -23.89 -6.50 2.27
C ALA A 170 -22.92 -7.34 1.43
N GLU A 171 -23.47 -8.26 0.62
CA GLU A 171 -22.74 -9.14 -0.29
C GLU A 171 -21.99 -8.32 -1.34
N ALA A 172 -22.64 -7.36 -2.01
CA ALA A 172 -22.04 -6.52 -3.03
C ALA A 172 -20.91 -5.66 -2.49
N ILE A 173 -21.10 -5.10 -1.29
CA ILE A 173 -20.04 -4.34 -0.59
C ILE A 173 -18.87 -5.26 -0.24
N TYR A 174 -19.15 -6.43 0.30
CA TYR A 174 -18.12 -7.39 0.69
C TYR A 174 -17.37 -7.96 -0.53
N GLU A 175 -18.06 -8.25 -1.62
CA GLU A 175 -17.43 -8.73 -2.86
C GLU A 175 -16.46 -7.70 -3.46
N ARG A 176 -16.85 -6.40 -3.43
CA ARG A 176 -16.01 -5.34 -4.00
C ARG A 176 -14.85 -4.97 -3.09
N PHE A 177 -15.10 -4.77 -1.80
CA PHE A 177 -14.15 -4.13 -0.87
C PHE A 177 -13.69 -5.01 0.30
N GLN A 178 -14.21 -6.22 0.44
CA GLN A 178 -13.87 -7.15 1.55
C GLN A 178 -14.06 -6.54 2.95
N ILE A 179 -15.01 -5.61 3.08
CA ILE A 179 -15.36 -4.93 4.33
C ILE A 179 -16.83 -5.20 4.71
N SER A 180 -17.14 -5.18 6.01
CA SER A 180 -18.53 -5.32 6.46
C SER A 180 -19.37 -4.11 6.05
N LYS A 181 -20.67 -4.33 5.75
CA LYS A 181 -21.61 -3.21 5.48
C LYS A 181 -21.62 -2.19 6.62
N LYS A 182 -21.46 -2.63 7.88
CA LYS A 182 -21.41 -1.75 9.06
C LYS A 182 -20.21 -0.81 8.98
N ASP A 183 -19.04 -1.32 8.66
CA ASP A 183 -17.80 -0.52 8.60
C ASP A 183 -17.78 0.33 7.33
N TYR A 184 -18.33 -0.17 6.20
CA TYR A 184 -18.56 0.61 5.00
C TYR A 184 -19.43 1.86 5.30
N LYS A 185 -20.58 1.68 5.97
CA LYS A 185 -21.46 2.79 6.37
C LYS A 185 -20.77 3.82 7.26
N LYS A 186 -19.90 3.38 8.18
CA LYS A 186 -19.12 4.31 9.00
C LYS A 186 -18.13 5.12 8.15
N ALA A 187 -17.46 4.48 7.19
CA ALA A 187 -16.49 5.14 6.33
C ALA A 187 -17.16 6.18 5.42
N ILE A 188 -18.26 5.83 4.73
CA ILE A 188 -18.98 6.82 3.91
C ILE A 188 -19.58 7.94 4.76
N GLY A 189 -20.04 7.64 5.99
CA GLY A 189 -20.49 8.66 6.94
C GLY A 189 -19.38 9.60 7.39
N ASP A 190 -18.15 9.12 7.52
CA ASP A 190 -16.98 9.95 7.81
C ASP A 190 -16.65 10.87 6.63
N LEU A 191 -16.55 10.32 5.42
CA LEU A 191 -16.30 11.10 4.20
C LEU A 191 -17.37 12.16 3.94
N TYR A 192 -18.63 11.81 4.18
CA TYR A 192 -19.75 12.74 4.05
C TYR A 192 -19.64 13.91 5.04
N ARG A 193 -19.33 13.64 6.32
CA ARG A 193 -19.09 14.69 7.34
C ARG A 193 -17.91 15.59 6.98
N ARG A 194 -16.86 15.03 6.39
CA ARG A 194 -15.70 15.75 5.87
C ARG A 194 -16.03 16.54 4.58
N ARG A 195 -17.25 16.42 4.07
CA ARG A 195 -17.75 17.07 2.83
C ARG A 195 -16.99 16.65 1.56
N LEU A 196 -16.41 15.47 1.56
CA LEU A 196 -15.65 14.95 0.42
C LEU A 196 -16.51 14.17 -0.57
N ILE A 197 -17.66 13.67 -0.13
CA ILE A 197 -18.60 12.91 -0.97
C ILE A 197 -20.04 13.38 -0.77
N THR A 198 -20.89 13.04 -1.74
CA THR A 198 -22.36 13.03 -1.61
C THR A 198 -22.86 11.59 -1.66
N ILE A 199 -23.97 11.33 -0.96
CA ILE A 199 -24.59 9.99 -0.92
C ILE A 199 -25.97 10.14 -1.60
N SER A 200 -26.25 9.27 -2.58
CA SER A 200 -27.51 9.19 -3.30
C SER A 200 -28.08 7.78 -3.26
N GLU A 201 -29.25 7.56 -3.86
CA GLU A 201 -29.82 6.21 -4.01
C GLU A 201 -29.02 5.35 -4.99
N GLU A 202 -28.31 5.98 -5.94
CA GLU A 202 -27.49 5.32 -6.95
C GLU A 202 -26.05 5.03 -6.50
N GLY A 203 -25.68 5.44 -5.28
CA GLY A 203 -24.34 5.25 -4.75
C GLY A 203 -23.73 6.50 -4.12
N ILE A 204 -22.41 6.63 -4.22
CA ILE A 204 -21.65 7.77 -3.71
C ILE A 204 -20.91 8.48 -4.84
N LEU A 205 -20.81 9.79 -4.73
CA LEU A 205 -20.11 10.66 -5.67
C LEU A 205 -19.09 11.51 -4.94
N LEU A 206 -17.92 11.66 -5.52
CA LEU A 206 -16.92 12.63 -5.07
C LEU A 206 -17.48 14.04 -5.22
N LYS A 207 -17.26 14.87 -4.23
CA LYS A 207 -17.69 16.28 -4.29
C LYS A 207 -16.58 17.11 -4.93
N SER A 208 -16.93 17.81 -6.00
CA SER A 208 -16.06 18.80 -6.65
C SER A 208 -15.83 20.04 -5.77
#